data_a5ff287d04731cb44f04cebed18c6de9
#
_entry.id   a5ff287d04731cb44f04cebed18c6de9
#
_cell.length_a   1.000
_cell.length_b   1.000
_cell.length_c   1.000
_cell.angle_alpha   90.00
_cell.angle_beta   90.00
_cell.angle_gamma   90.00
#
_symmetry.space_group_name_H-M   'P 1'
#
loop_
_entity.id
_entity.type
_entity.pdbx_description
1 polymer ?
#
loop_
_entity_poly.entity_id
_entity_poly.type
_entity_poly.pdbx_seq_one_letter_code
_entity_poly.pdbx_strand_id
1 'polypeptide(L)'
;KVLNYTVNLFERLGKILPVHIIVGNHDIWAKKSNEITSIDSLKWIPNVQVYTDPIMYNWSDRKILLMPWRRDSAHEAETLADNPQSEIVFCHSEVRGIYLNSKVKNQHGNESNIYDKYTRVYSGHIHYRQNKNKLLMVGVPYQLTRSDMNNPKGFDLVDLETMEETFFENHISPKFLRYNIKMLYDIPLGNFKKQIENNFVDLYVPSEIATTSALSNLINKVQKISRRIEPNIYQEDNMIDKDLYDIDEIE
;
A
#
# COMPACT_ATOMS: atom_id res chain seq x y z
N LYS A 1 -11.16 3.55 19.24
CA LYS A 1 -11.75 2.49 18.37
C LYS A 1 -10.68 1.82 17.52
N VAL A 2 -9.92 2.57 16.71
CA VAL A 2 -8.88 2.03 15.81
C VAL A 2 -7.85 1.23 16.60
N LEU A 3 -7.25 1.79 17.65
CA LEU A 3 -6.25 1.12 18.48
C LEU A 3 -6.75 -0.25 19.01
N ASN A 4 -8.01 -0.33 19.48
CA ASN A 4 -8.56 -1.59 19.96
C ASN A 4 -8.66 -2.65 18.86
N TYR A 5 -8.99 -2.25 17.63
CA TYR A 5 -8.99 -3.17 16.49
C TYR A 5 -7.58 -3.66 16.17
N THR A 6 -6.61 -2.76 16.19
CA THR A 6 -5.20 -3.10 15.93
C THR A 6 -4.69 -4.07 16.98
N VAL A 7 -4.87 -3.78 18.27
CA VAL A 7 -4.47 -4.68 19.37
C VAL A 7 -5.11 -6.05 19.20
N ASN A 8 -6.43 -6.12 19.04
CA ASN A 8 -7.15 -7.40 18.86
C ASN A 8 -6.65 -8.21 17.65
N LEU A 9 -6.30 -7.52 16.54
CA LEU A 9 -5.75 -8.19 15.37
C LEU A 9 -4.41 -8.83 15.69
N PHE A 10 -3.49 -8.09 16.30
CA PHE A 10 -2.16 -8.59 16.62
C PHE A 10 -2.17 -9.64 17.74
N GLU A 11 -3.08 -9.54 18.72
CA GLU A 11 -3.33 -10.63 19.68
C GLU A 11 -3.75 -11.94 19.02
N ARG A 12 -4.60 -11.85 17.99
CA ARG A 12 -5.02 -13.04 17.22
C ARG A 12 -3.89 -13.59 16.38
N LEU A 13 -3.12 -12.75 15.72
CA LEU A 13 -1.96 -13.16 14.92
C LEU A 13 -0.89 -13.79 15.80
N GLY A 14 -0.54 -13.18 16.93
CA GLY A 14 0.45 -13.69 17.88
C GLY A 14 0.10 -15.05 18.48
N LYS A 15 -1.19 -15.43 18.52
CA LYS A 15 -1.63 -16.78 18.92
C LYS A 15 -1.38 -17.84 17.84
N ILE A 16 -1.21 -17.43 16.59
CA ILE A 16 -1.04 -18.34 15.44
C ILE A 16 0.43 -18.50 15.08
N LEU A 17 1.19 -17.38 15.07
CA LEU A 17 2.60 -17.35 14.64
C LEU A 17 3.34 -16.18 15.31
N PRO A 18 4.68 -16.22 15.39
CA PRO A 18 5.48 -15.06 15.77
C PRO A 18 5.28 -13.91 14.77
N VAL A 19 5.10 -12.70 15.29
CA VAL A 19 4.88 -11.49 14.49
C VAL A 19 6.06 -10.54 14.69
N HIS A 20 6.71 -10.16 13.60
CA HIS A 20 7.81 -9.20 13.60
C HIS A 20 7.39 -7.94 12.83
N ILE A 21 7.44 -6.80 13.48
CA ILE A 21 6.99 -5.50 12.94
C ILE A 21 8.20 -4.57 12.90
N ILE A 22 8.57 -4.10 11.73
CA ILE A 22 9.52 -3.00 11.56
C ILE A 22 8.73 -1.68 11.51
N VAL A 23 9.22 -0.67 12.23
CA VAL A 23 8.60 0.67 12.28
C VAL A 23 8.76 1.37 10.94
N GLY A 24 7.65 1.91 10.41
CA GLY A 24 7.60 2.75 9.23
C GLY A 24 7.62 4.26 9.55
N ASN A 25 7.72 5.09 8.51
CA ASN A 25 7.78 6.56 8.66
C ASN A 25 6.49 7.18 9.25
N HIS A 26 5.34 6.53 9.07
CA HIS A 26 4.06 6.98 9.65
C HIS A 26 3.82 6.50 11.08
N ASP A 27 4.63 5.56 11.58
CA ASP A 27 4.52 5.07 12.94
C ASP A 27 5.26 5.95 13.95
N ILE A 28 6.23 6.74 13.51
CA ILE A 28 7.09 7.57 14.37
C ILE A 28 6.46 8.92 14.68
N TRP A 29 6.67 9.39 15.92
CA TRP A 29 6.22 10.74 16.35
C TRP A 29 7.11 11.84 15.77
N ALA A 30 8.43 11.67 15.82
CA ALA A 30 9.39 12.65 15.34
C ALA A 30 10.11 12.09 14.11
N LYS A 31 10.10 12.80 12.98
CA LYS A 31 10.65 12.34 11.68
C LYS A 31 12.09 11.78 11.72
N LYS A 32 12.86 12.12 12.76
CA LYS A 32 14.29 11.76 12.90
C LYS A 32 14.59 10.77 14.02
N SER A 33 13.57 10.28 14.74
CA SER A 33 13.76 9.35 15.86
C SER A 33 12.66 8.30 15.88
N ASN A 34 13.07 7.03 16.06
CA ASN A 34 12.17 5.90 16.23
C ASN A 34 11.87 5.59 17.72
N GLU A 35 12.26 6.46 18.66
CA GLU A 35 12.11 6.21 20.11
C GLU A 35 10.66 6.14 20.54
N ILE A 36 9.79 7.00 19.98
CA ILE A 36 8.37 7.04 20.30
C ILE A 36 7.56 6.73 19.05
N THR A 37 6.77 5.66 19.12
CA THR A 37 5.97 5.20 17.99
C THR A 37 4.50 5.04 18.35
N SER A 38 3.61 5.19 17.37
CA SER A 38 2.17 4.96 17.52
C SER A 38 1.82 3.50 17.80
N ILE A 39 2.75 2.58 17.54
CA ILE A 39 2.58 1.13 17.68
C ILE A 39 3.29 0.56 18.91
N ASP A 40 3.81 1.41 19.82
CA ASP A 40 4.50 0.96 21.03
C ASP A 40 3.65 0.04 21.92
N SER A 41 2.34 0.23 21.91
CA SER A 41 1.41 -0.65 22.66
C SER A 41 1.44 -2.10 22.19
N LEU A 42 1.84 -2.37 20.96
CA LEU A 42 1.92 -3.74 20.42
C LEU A 42 3.07 -4.54 21.01
N LYS A 43 4.10 -3.89 21.58
CA LYS A 43 5.24 -4.52 22.25
C LYS A 43 4.83 -5.40 23.45
N TRP A 44 3.64 -5.15 24.01
CA TRP A 44 3.13 -5.89 25.16
C TRP A 44 2.31 -7.13 24.81
N ILE A 45 2.08 -7.37 23.51
CA ILE A 45 1.32 -8.53 23.04
C ILE A 45 2.26 -9.74 22.92
N PRO A 46 1.93 -10.89 23.54
CA PRO A 46 2.73 -12.09 23.41
C PRO A 46 2.96 -12.50 21.96
N ASN A 47 4.19 -12.92 21.63
CA ASN A 47 4.65 -13.30 20.29
C ASN A 47 4.61 -12.15 19.25
N VAL A 48 4.46 -10.89 19.65
CA VAL A 48 4.58 -9.70 18.79
C VAL A 48 5.82 -8.93 19.18
N GLN A 49 6.68 -8.67 18.21
CA GLN A 49 7.93 -7.92 18.38
C GLN A 49 7.93 -6.71 17.47
N VAL A 50 8.21 -5.53 18.02
CA VAL A 50 8.27 -4.26 17.30
C VAL A 50 9.71 -3.75 17.33
N TYR A 51 10.28 -3.52 16.15
CA TYR A 51 11.66 -3.10 15.98
C TYR A 51 11.72 -1.63 15.60
N THR A 52 12.43 -0.85 16.41
CA THR A 52 12.78 0.55 16.18
C THR A 52 14.19 0.70 15.63
N ASP A 53 15.03 -0.31 15.86
CA ASP A 53 16.43 -0.38 15.42
C ASP A 53 16.68 -1.60 14.53
N PRO A 54 17.71 -1.55 13.68
CA PRO A 54 18.08 -2.68 12.85
C PRO A 54 18.47 -3.89 13.68
N ILE A 55 18.03 -5.05 13.29
CA ILE A 55 18.37 -6.31 13.96
C ILE A 55 18.62 -7.42 12.94
N MET A 56 19.63 -8.24 13.23
CA MET A 56 19.95 -9.43 12.45
C MET A 56 19.29 -10.66 13.06
N TYR A 57 18.64 -11.42 12.20
CA TYR A 57 18.12 -12.75 12.52
C TYR A 57 18.78 -13.82 11.68
N ASN A 58 18.79 -15.05 12.22
CA ASN A 58 19.14 -16.23 11.46
C ASN A 58 17.91 -17.13 11.41
N TRP A 59 17.24 -17.16 10.25
CA TRP A 59 16.07 -18.01 9.99
C TRP A 59 16.36 -18.93 8.82
N SER A 60 16.13 -20.24 9.01
CA SER A 60 16.42 -21.27 8.00
C SER A 60 17.83 -21.14 7.41
N ASP A 61 18.83 -20.92 8.29
CA ASP A 61 20.23 -20.68 7.94
C ASP A 61 20.51 -19.45 7.04
N ARG A 62 19.50 -18.58 6.88
CA ARG A 62 19.63 -17.28 6.17
C ARG A 62 19.84 -16.15 7.14
N LYS A 63 20.80 -15.29 6.83
CA LYS A 63 21.05 -14.04 7.57
C LYS A 63 20.12 -12.95 7.08
N ILE A 64 19.17 -12.58 7.93
CA ILE A 64 18.08 -11.68 7.61
C ILE A 64 18.22 -10.38 8.41
N LEU A 65 18.29 -9.25 7.72
CA LEU A 65 18.25 -7.93 8.33
C LEU A 65 16.81 -7.42 8.35
N LEU A 66 16.29 -7.13 9.54
CA LEU A 66 15.10 -6.34 9.74
C LEU A 66 15.53 -4.89 9.96
N MET A 67 15.24 -4.01 9.00
CA MET A 67 15.66 -2.60 9.02
C MET A 67 14.43 -1.69 9.03
N PRO A 68 14.04 -1.15 10.19
CA PRO A 68 13.01 -0.14 10.31
C PRO A 68 13.35 1.13 9.52
N TRP A 69 12.39 2.02 9.37
CA TRP A 69 12.60 3.33 8.76
C TRP A 69 13.87 4.03 9.27
N ARG A 70 14.68 4.54 8.36
CA ARG A 70 15.86 5.36 8.68
C ARG A 70 15.58 6.83 8.39
N ARG A 71 16.12 7.72 9.20
CA ARG A 71 15.85 9.17 9.17
C ARG A 71 16.15 9.83 7.82
N ASP A 72 17.07 9.28 7.05
CA ASP A 72 17.48 9.76 5.72
C ASP A 72 18.23 8.67 4.94
N SER A 73 18.48 8.94 3.66
CA SER A 73 19.16 8.01 2.75
C SER A 73 20.60 7.69 3.16
N ALA A 74 21.32 8.64 3.79
CA ALA A 74 22.69 8.41 4.23
C ALA A 74 22.71 7.41 5.41
N HIS A 75 21.84 7.61 6.39
CA HIS A 75 21.69 6.71 7.54
C HIS A 75 21.21 5.30 7.12
N GLU A 76 20.39 5.20 6.08
CA GLU A 76 20.00 3.92 5.51
C GLU A 76 21.22 3.21 4.87
N ALA A 77 21.98 3.92 4.03
CA ALA A 77 23.18 3.38 3.39
C ALA A 77 24.25 2.94 4.41
N GLU A 78 24.45 3.71 5.48
CA GLU A 78 25.31 3.36 6.61
C GLU A 78 24.83 2.08 7.30
N THR A 79 23.53 1.99 7.62
CA THR A 79 22.93 0.79 8.23
C THR A 79 23.18 -0.46 7.37
N LEU A 80 23.02 -0.34 6.05
CA LEU A 80 23.27 -1.45 5.12
C LEU A 80 24.77 -1.80 5.03
N ALA A 81 25.67 -0.81 5.15
CA ALA A 81 27.11 -1.02 5.16
C ALA A 81 27.59 -1.72 6.44
N ASP A 82 26.98 -1.39 7.58
CA ASP A 82 27.30 -2.00 8.88
C ASP A 82 26.80 -3.46 9.00
N ASN A 83 25.92 -3.89 8.10
CA ASN A 83 25.37 -5.26 8.07
C ASN A 83 25.71 -6.00 6.77
N PRO A 84 27.01 -6.12 6.39
CA PRO A 84 27.42 -6.67 5.10
C PRO A 84 27.15 -8.15 4.94
N GLN A 85 26.95 -8.88 6.05
CA GLN A 85 26.71 -10.33 6.08
C GLN A 85 25.24 -10.70 5.82
N SER A 86 24.32 -9.74 5.76
CA SER A 86 22.91 -10.02 5.48
C SER A 86 22.72 -10.53 4.06
N GLU A 87 21.87 -11.54 3.91
CA GLU A 87 21.48 -12.13 2.62
C GLU A 87 20.14 -11.59 2.15
N ILE A 88 19.21 -11.44 3.10
CA ILE A 88 17.85 -10.96 2.87
C ILE A 88 17.62 -9.73 3.74
N VAL A 89 16.93 -8.73 3.20
CA VAL A 89 16.58 -7.51 3.92
C VAL A 89 15.07 -7.29 3.89
N PHE A 90 14.48 -7.12 5.06
CA PHE A 90 13.13 -6.56 5.20
C PHE A 90 13.27 -5.13 5.71
N CYS A 91 12.78 -4.17 4.95
CA CYS A 91 12.97 -2.76 5.26
C CYS A 91 11.71 -1.92 5.01
N HIS A 92 11.76 -0.66 5.45
CA HIS A 92 10.78 0.36 5.12
C HIS A 92 11.56 1.55 4.55
N SER A 93 11.69 1.60 3.22
CA SER A 93 12.69 2.44 2.56
C SER A 93 12.10 3.29 1.46
N GLU A 94 12.58 4.54 1.37
CA GLU A 94 12.32 5.43 0.26
C GLU A 94 13.36 5.20 -0.85
N VAL A 95 12.90 4.83 -2.04
CA VAL A 95 13.80 4.43 -3.14
C VAL A 95 13.54 5.28 -4.38
N ARG A 96 14.61 5.85 -4.93
CA ARG A 96 14.55 6.68 -6.13
C ARG A 96 14.23 5.86 -7.38
N GLY A 97 13.43 6.44 -8.26
CA GLY A 97 13.08 5.85 -9.55
C GLY A 97 12.10 4.69 -9.48
N ILE A 98 11.54 4.40 -8.29
CA ILE A 98 10.41 3.51 -8.08
C ILE A 98 9.11 4.27 -8.38
N TYR A 99 8.12 3.60 -8.95
CA TYR A 99 6.82 4.19 -9.22
C TYR A 99 6.01 4.38 -7.93
N LEU A 100 5.48 5.59 -7.71
CA LEU A 100 4.52 5.88 -6.64
C LEU A 100 3.10 5.45 -7.04
N ASN A 101 2.80 5.58 -8.33
CA ASN A 101 1.59 5.11 -9.01
C ASN A 101 1.96 4.71 -10.45
N SER A 102 0.98 4.45 -11.31
CA SER A 102 1.22 4.03 -12.72
C SER A 102 2.02 5.02 -13.57
N LYS A 103 2.19 6.29 -13.13
CA LYS A 103 2.76 7.38 -13.94
C LYS A 103 3.92 8.11 -13.26
N VAL A 104 3.87 8.29 -11.95
CA VAL A 104 4.81 9.12 -11.19
C VAL A 104 5.89 8.27 -10.57
N LYS A 105 7.15 8.67 -10.77
CA LYS A 105 8.33 8.06 -10.13
C LYS A 105 8.80 8.88 -8.95
N ASN A 106 9.14 8.21 -7.87
CA ASN A 106 9.79 8.82 -6.73
C ASN A 106 11.14 9.43 -7.10
N GLN A 107 11.38 10.68 -6.68
CA GLN A 107 12.61 11.42 -6.93
C GLN A 107 13.56 11.43 -5.72
N HIS A 108 13.14 10.84 -4.60
CA HIS A 108 13.85 10.86 -3.33
C HIS A 108 14.37 9.46 -2.96
N GLY A 109 15.17 9.41 -1.91
CA GLY A 109 15.75 8.17 -1.40
C GLY A 109 17.01 7.73 -2.14
N ASN A 110 17.52 6.56 -1.78
CA ASN A 110 18.66 5.93 -2.42
C ASN A 110 18.31 5.33 -3.77
N GLU A 111 19.29 5.22 -4.66
CA GLU A 111 19.16 4.44 -5.89
C GLU A 111 19.00 2.95 -5.55
N SER A 112 18.20 2.22 -6.35
CA SER A 112 17.91 0.81 -6.07
C SER A 112 19.13 -0.12 -6.14
N ASN A 113 20.23 0.31 -6.75
CA ASN A 113 21.44 -0.48 -6.89
C ASN A 113 22.16 -0.77 -5.57
N ILE A 114 21.91 0.01 -4.50
CA ILE A 114 22.45 -0.31 -3.16
C ILE A 114 21.99 -1.66 -2.64
N TYR A 115 20.89 -2.19 -3.18
CA TYR A 115 20.30 -3.47 -2.82
C TYR A 115 20.77 -4.64 -3.68
N ASP A 116 21.50 -4.42 -4.77
CA ASP A 116 21.85 -5.46 -5.75
C ASP A 116 22.77 -6.56 -5.17
N LYS A 117 23.49 -6.25 -4.08
CA LYS A 117 24.36 -7.20 -3.37
C LYS A 117 23.60 -8.28 -2.58
N TYR A 118 22.33 -8.06 -2.26
CA TYR A 118 21.51 -8.99 -1.50
C TYR A 118 20.88 -10.06 -2.38
N THR A 119 20.52 -11.18 -1.79
CA THR A 119 19.75 -12.22 -2.48
C THR A 119 18.35 -11.69 -2.81
N ARG A 120 17.70 -11.05 -1.81
CA ARG A 120 16.39 -10.43 -1.96
C ARG A 120 16.17 -9.32 -0.94
N VAL A 121 15.45 -8.28 -1.33
CA VAL A 121 15.03 -7.18 -0.46
C VAL A 121 13.53 -6.97 -0.59
N TYR A 122 12.84 -6.94 0.54
CA TYR A 122 11.41 -6.66 0.65
C TYR A 122 11.24 -5.32 1.35
N SER A 123 10.67 -4.34 0.66
CA SER A 123 10.48 -3.01 1.23
C SER A 123 9.01 -2.62 1.29
N GLY A 124 8.59 -2.09 2.44
CA GLY A 124 7.39 -1.28 2.57
C GLY A 124 7.58 0.14 2.05
N HIS A 125 6.80 1.11 2.56
CA HIS A 125 6.76 2.53 2.25
C HIS A 125 5.98 2.88 0.98
N ILE A 126 6.35 2.34 -0.17
CA ILE A 126 5.67 2.63 -1.43
C ILE A 126 4.48 1.68 -1.62
N HIS A 127 3.29 2.24 -1.80
CA HIS A 127 2.03 1.48 -1.92
C HIS A 127 1.91 0.74 -3.27
N TYR A 128 2.64 1.20 -4.28
CA TYR A 128 2.61 0.61 -5.62
C TYR A 128 3.53 -0.62 -5.66
N ARG A 129 2.91 -1.82 -5.69
CA ARG A 129 3.64 -3.08 -5.75
C ARG A 129 4.41 -3.20 -7.06
N GLN A 130 5.72 -3.41 -6.97
CA GLN A 130 6.60 -3.53 -8.12
C GLN A 130 7.93 -4.19 -7.78
N ASN A 131 8.54 -4.83 -8.78
CA ASN A 131 9.89 -5.38 -8.70
C ASN A 131 10.90 -4.47 -9.41
N LYS A 132 12.08 -4.32 -8.84
CA LYS A 132 13.24 -3.71 -9.49
C LYS A 132 14.51 -4.44 -9.04
N ASN A 133 15.09 -5.25 -9.93
CA ASN A 133 16.23 -6.14 -9.63
C ASN A 133 15.96 -7.04 -8.41
N LYS A 134 16.76 -6.91 -7.36
CA LYS A 134 16.62 -7.65 -6.10
C LYS A 134 15.57 -7.09 -5.15
N LEU A 135 15.06 -5.88 -5.43
CA LEU A 135 14.10 -5.18 -4.59
C LEU A 135 12.65 -5.47 -5.01
N LEU A 136 11.85 -5.93 -4.08
CA LEU A 136 10.39 -5.94 -4.15
C LEU A 136 9.83 -4.85 -3.24
N MET A 137 9.17 -3.84 -3.84
CA MET A 137 8.23 -3.01 -3.11
C MET A 137 6.96 -3.82 -2.90
N VAL A 138 6.71 -4.26 -1.68
CA VAL A 138 5.60 -5.20 -1.37
C VAL A 138 4.22 -4.56 -1.55
N GLY A 139 4.17 -3.22 -1.54
CA GLY A 139 2.92 -2.47 -1.60
C GLY A 139 2.17 -2.49 -0.26
N VAL A 140 0.85 -2.49 -0.34
CA VAL A 140 -0.06 -2.51 0.81
C VAL A 140 -1.08 -3.63 0.68
N PRO A 141 -1.63 -4.15 1.80
CA PRO A 141 -2.53 -5.30 1.76
C PRO A 141 -3.92 -5.00 1.19
N TYR A 142 -4.33 -3.73 1.12
CA TYR A 142 -5.58 -3.25 0.52
C TYR A 142 -5.42 -1.79 0.07
N GLN A 143 -6.36 -1.28 -0.73
CA GLN A 143 -6.32 0.10 -1.19
C GLN A 143 -6.61 1.07 -0.05
N LEU A 144 -5.67 1.98 0.23
CA LEU A 144 -5.80 3.04 1.23
C LEU A 144 -6.32 4.33 0.61
N THR A 145 -5.90 4.60 -0.61
CA THR A 145 -6.20 5.83 -1.36
C THR A 145 -6.61 5.52 -2.80
N ARG A 146 -7.07 6.53 -3.53
CA ARG A 146 -7.41 6.42 -4.96
C ARG A 146 -6.19 6.13 -5.84
N SER A 147 -4.99 6.54 -5.43
CA SER A 147 -3.74 6.25 -6.14
C SER A 147 -3.37 4.75 -6.12
N ASP A 148 -3.99 3.99 -5.22
CA ASP A 148 -3.80 2.54 -5.12
C ASP A 148 -4.61 1.72 -6.14
N MET A 149 -5.49 2.37 -6.92
CA MET A 149 -6.26 1.70 -7.98
C MET A 149 -5.34 1.05 -9.02
N ASN A 150 -5.85 -0.03 -9.62
CA ASN A 150 -5.19 -0.73 -10.75
C ASN A 150 -3.79 -1.30 -10.43
N ASN A 151 -3.46 -1.48 -9.16
CA ASN A 151 -2.26 -2.17 -8.72
C ASN A 151 -2.64 -3.28 -7.75
N PRO A 152 -2.12 -4.51 -7.88
CA PRO A 152 -2.46 -5.62 -7.02
C PRO A 152 -2.13 -5.32 -5.55
N LYS A 153 -3.04 -5.63 -4.65
CA LYS A 153 -2.90 -5.47 -3.20
C LYS A 153 -3.01 -6.84 -2.53
N GLY A 154 -2.20 -7.10 -1.53
CA GLY A 154 -2.18 -8.40 -0.88
C GLY A 154 -0.97 -8.58 0.01
N PHE A 155 -0.51 -9.83 0.13
CA PHE A 155 0.68 -10.18 0.90
C PHE A 155 1.47 -11.28 0.19
N ASP A 156 2.74 -11.40 0.55
CA ASP A 156 3.64 -12.43 0.03
C ASP A 156 3.88 -13.52 1.08
N LEU A 157 3.87 -14.76 0.63
CA LEU A 157 4.44 -15.90 1.33
C LEU A 157 5.80 -16.20 0.70
N VAL A 158 6.83 -16.24 1.53
CA VAL A 158 8.20 -16.51 1.09
C VAL A 158 8.71 -17.76 1.80
N ASP A 159 9.11 -18.75 1.02
CA ASP A 159 9.86 -19.89 1.52
C ASP A 159 11.33 -19.48 1.64
N LEU A 160 11.88 -19.46 2.86
CA LEU A 160 13.25 -19.00 3.09
C LEU A 160 14.31 -20.03 2.69
N GLU A 161 13.96 -21.29 2.51
CA GLU A 161 14.91 -22.33 2.05
C GLU A 161 15.07 -22.25 0.53
N THR A 162 13.94 -22.24 -0.18
CA THR A 162 13.92 -22.26 -1.66
C THR A 162 13.95 -20.87 -2.29
N MET A 163 13.61 -19.82 -1.53
CA MET A 163 13.35 -18.46 -1.99
C MET A 163 12.17 -18.36 -2.97
N GLU A 164 11.26 -19.31 -2.93
CA GLU A 164 10.02 -19.25 -3.70
C GLU A 164 9.08 -18.19 -3.09
N GLU A 165 8.55 -17.31 -3.95
CA GLU A 165 7.62 -16.23 -3.58
C GLU A 165 6.23 -16.52 -4.13
N THR A 166 5.22 -16.56 -3.26
CA THR A 166 3.82 -16.66 -3.67
C THR A 166 3.06 -15.44 -3.22
N PHE A 167 2.51 -14.67 -4.17
CA PHE A 167 1.68 -13.51 -3.88
C PHE A 167 0.21 -13.90 -3.76
N PHE A 168 -0.42 -13.52 -2.65
CA PHE A 168 -1.85 -13.69 -2.41
C PHE A 168 -2.57 -12.37 -2.54
N GLU A 169 -3.29 -12.20 -3.66
CA GLU A 169 -4.05 -10.97 -3.92
C GLU A 169 -5.29 -10.88 -3.03
N ASN A 170 -5.52 -9.70 -2.48
CA ASN A 170 -6.69 -9.39 -1.66
C ASN A 170 -7.89 -9.02 -2.55
N HIS A 171 -8.83 -9.93 -2.68
CA HIS A 171 -10.09 -9.71 -3.40
C HIS A 171 -11.27 -9.39 -2.47
N ILE A 172 -11.06 -9.33 -1.14
CA ILE A 172 -12.13 -9.20 -0.13
C ILE A 172 -12.32 -7.75 0.31
N SER A 173 -11.24 -7.00 0.43
CA SER A 173 -11.27 -5.62 0.92
C SER A 173 -11.94 -4.68 -0.09
N PRO A 174 -12.63 -3.64 0.40
CA PRO A 174 -13.20 -2.61 -0.47
C PRO A 174 -12.13 -1.97 -1.38
N LYS A 175 -12.54 -1.68 -2.61
CA LYS A 175 -11.70 -1.04 -3.63
C LYS A 175 -12.25 0.34 -3.99
N PHE A 176 -11.39 1.23 -4.45
CA PHE A 176 -11.79 2.43 -5.18
C PHE A 176 -12.05 2.05 -6.63
N LEU A 177 -13.19 2.44 -7.15
CA LEU A 177 -13.63 2.17 -8.51
C LEU A 177 -13.97 3.50 -9.19
N ARG A 178 -13.53 3.68 -10.42
CA ARG A 178 -13.75 4.88 -11.19
C ARG A 178 -14.58 4.57 -12.44
N TYR A 179 -15.69 5.26 -12.61
CA TYR A 179 -16.57 5.13 -13.76
C TYR A 179 -16.87 6.49 -14.37
N ASN A 180 -16.77 6.59 -15.69
CA ASN A 180 -17.46 7.64 -16.42
C ASN A 180 -18.91 7.21 -16.62
N ILE A 181 -19.88 8.10 -16.43
CA ILE A 181 -21.31 7.77 -16.57
C ILE A 181 -21.63 7.19 -17.95
N LYS A 182 -20.92 7.62 -19.00
CA LYS A 182 -21.07 7.09 -20.35
C LYS A 182 -20.74 5.60 -20.45
N MET A 183 -19.77 5.11 -19.68
CA MET A 183 -19.38 3.69 -19.65
C MET A 183 -20.47 2.79 -19.03
N LEU A 184 -21.36 3.36 -18.22
CA LEU A 184 -22.41 2.59 -17.56
C LEU A 184 -23.46 2.08 -18.53
N TYR A 185 -23.58 2.67 -19.72
CA TYR A 185 -24.49 2.20 -20.77
C TYR A 185 -24.06 0.84 -21.34
N ASP A 186 -22.77 0.54 -21.31
CA ASP A 186 -22.19 -0.69 -21.85
C ASP A 186 -22.10 -1.82 -20.80
N ILE A 187 -22.33 -1.51 -19.53
CA ILE A 187 -22.21 -2.48 -18.44
C ILE A 187 -23.60 -3.02 -18.08
N PRO A 188 -23.88 -4.32 -18.18
CA PRO A 188 -25.13 -4.89 -17.71
C PRO A 188 -25.38 -4.57 -16.24
N LEU A 189 -26.60 -4.10 -15.91
CA LEU A 189 -26.96 -3.59 -14.57
C LEU A 189 -26.60 -4.58 -13.45
N GLY A 190 -26.78 -5.88 -13.68
CA GLY A 190 -26.44 -6.93 -12.70
C GLY A 190 -24.93 -7.01 -12.42
N ASN A 191 -24.09 -6.82 -13.45
CA ASN A 191 -22.64 -6.81 -13.32
C ASN A 191 -22.17 -5.54 -12.62
N PHE A 192 -22.73 -4.38 -12.98
CA PHE A 192 -22.42 -3.11 -12.32
C PHE A 192 -22.72 -3.18 -10.82
N LYS A 193 -23.90 -3.68 -10.43
CA LYS A 193 -24.24 -3.85 -9.01
C LYS A 193 -23.24 -4.69 -8.26
N LYS A 194 -22.82 -5.83 -8.80
CA LYS A 194 -21.81 -6.71 -8.19
C LYS A 194 -20.45 -6.03 -8.04
N GLN A 195 -20.04 -5.23 -9.04
CA GLN A 195 -18.76 -4.51 -8.99
C GLN A 195 -18.73 -3.44 -7.92
N ILE A 196 -19.83 -2.67 -7.74
CA ILE A 196 -19.87 -1.55 -6.79
C ILE A 196 -20.23 -1.98 -5.37
N GLU A 197 -20.72 -3.20 -5.17
CA GLU A 197 -21.13 -3.69 -3.86
C GLU A 197 -19.98 -3.59 -2.86
N ASN A 198 -20.23 -2.88 -1.75
CA ASN A 198 -19.27 -2.67 -0.68
C ASN A 198 -17.95 -1.94 -1.08
N ASN A 199 -17.92 -1.28 -2.26
CA ASN A 199 -16.77 -0.54 -2.79
C ASN A 199 -17.00 0.99 -2.72
N PHE A 200 -15.92 1.76 -2.88
CA PHE A 200 -15.97 3.22 -3.04
C PHE A 200 -16.04 3.55 -4.52
N VAL A 201 -16.99 4.39 -4.92
CA VAL A 201 -17.28 4.67 -6.33
C VAL A 201 -17.09 6.14 -6.63
N ASP A 202 -16.14 6.47 -7.52
CA ASP A 202 -16.00 7.79 -8.13
C ASP A 202 -16.73 7.77 -9.47
N LEU A 203 -17.77 8.60 -9.60
CA LEU A 203 -18.58 8.69 -10.80
C LEU A 203 -18.33 10.00 -11.51
N TYR A 204 -17.70 9.98 -12.67
CA TYR A 204 -17.46 11.15 -13.51
C TYR A 204 -18.67 11.47 -14.36
N VAL A 205 -19.16 12.69 -14.24
CA VAL A 205 -20.44 13.14 -14.80
C VAL A 205 -20.24 14.44 -15.58
N PRO A 206 -20.66 14.52 -16.85
CA PRO A 206 -20.71 15.78 -17.59
C PRO A 206 -21.62 16.80 -16.91
N SER A 207 -21.22 18.08 -16.94
CA SER A 207 -21.94 19.19 -16.31
C SER A 207 -23.38 19.32 -16.81
N GLU A 208 -23.64 18.96 -18.06
CA GLU A 208 -24.94 19.07 -18.74
C GLU A 208 -26.03 18.20 -18.07
N ILE A 209 -25.63 17.09 -17.45
CA ILE A 209 -26.56 16.18 -16.79
C ILE A 209 -26.45 16.22 -15.26
N ALA A 210 -25.56 17.03 -14.71
CA ALA A 210 -25.24 17.05 -13.27
C ALA A 210 -26.45 17.39 -12.39
N THR A 211 -27.40 18.16 -12.89
CA THR A 211 -28.63 18.60 -12.16
C THR A 211 -29.87 17.78 -12.48
N THR A 212 -29.74 16.73 -13.29
CA THR A 212 -30.90 15.91 -13.70
C THR A 212 -31.43 15.03 -12.57
N SER A 213 -32.76 14.85 -12.53
CA SER A 213 -33.40 13.92 -11.62
C SER A 213 -32.96 12.46 -11.86
N ALA A 214 -32.63 12.13 -13.10
CA ALA A 214 -32.15 10.80 -13.47
C ALA A 214 -30.80 10.50 -12.81
N LEU A 215 -29.85 11.45 -12.80
CA LEU A 215 -28.57 11.31 -12.09
C LEU A 215 -28.79 11.20 -10.58
N SER A 216 -29.60 12.05 -9.98
CA SER A 216 -29.91 12.00 -8.55
C SER A 216 -30.49 10.63 -8.15
N ASN A 217 -31.38 10.06 -8.96
CA ASN A 217 -31.92 8.73 -8.75
C ASN A 217 -30.86 7.63 -8.88
N LEU A 218 -29.95 7.74 -9.83
CA LEU A 218 -28.82 6.80 -9.99
C LEU A 218 -27.90 6.85 -8.76
N ILE A 219 -27.47 8.05 -8.34
CA ILE A 219 -26.62 8.24 -7.15
C ILE A 219 -27.29 7.62 -5.92
N ASN A 220 -28.57 7.88 -5.69
CA ASN A 220 -29.30 7.31 -4.56
C ASN A 220 -29.38 5.77 -4.60
N LYS A 221 -29.47 5.17 -5.78
CA LYS A 221 -29.44 3.71 -5.94
C LYS A 221 -28.04 3.14 -5.67
N VAL A 222 -26.99 3.77 -6.21
CA VAL A 222 -25.60 3.35 -6.01
C VAL A 222 -25.21 3.48 -4.54
N GLN A 223 -25.59 4.58 -3.87
CA GLN A 223 -25.32 4.81 -2.45
C GLN A 223 -25.85 3.72 -1.52
N LYS A 224 -26.93 3.04 -1.91
CA LYS A 224 -27.50 1.93 -1.12
C LYS A 224 -26.73 0.62 -1.22
N ILE A 225 -25.84 0.49 -2.21
CA ILE A 225 -25.10 -0.73 -2.53
C ILE A 225 -23.61 -0.55 -2.24
N SER A 226 -23.05 0.60 -2.60
CA SER A 226 -21.66 0.96 -2.38
C SER A 226 -21.42 1.46 -0.95
N ARG A 227 -20.18 1.48 -0.52
CA ARG A 227 -19.78 2.15 0.74
C ARG A 227 -19.90 3.67 0.63
N ARG A 228 -19.58 4.21 -0.51
CA ARG A 228 -19.66 5.63 -0.84
C ARG A 228 -19.70 5.80 -2.34
N ILE A 229 -20.46 6.79 -2.81
CA ILE A 229 -20.39 7.31 -4.17
C ILE A 229 -19.98 8.79 -4.11
N GLU A 230 -19.05 9.18 -4.97
CA GLU A 230 -18.61 10.56 -5.13
C GLU A 230 -18.77 10.99 -6.59
N PRO A 231 -19.74 11.87 -6.89
CA PRO A 231 -19.90 12.41 -8.21
C PRO A 231 -18.86 13.51 -8.47
N ASN A 232 -18.08 13.35 -9.53
CA ASN A 232 -17.08 14.31 -10.02
C ASN A 232 -17.61 14.94 -11.30
N ILE A 233 -17.99 16.22 -11.22
CA ILE A 233 -18.58 16.95 -12.35
C ILE A 233 -17.49 17.57 -13.21
N TYR A 234 -17.57 17.38 -14.53
CA TYR A 234 -16.62 17.96 -15.49
C TYR A 234 -17.32 18.65 -16.67
N GLN A 235 -16.62 19.60 -17.31
CA GLN A 235 -17.04 20.20 -18.57
C GLN A 235 -16.39 19.45 -19.74
N GLU A 236 -17.17 19.06 -20.75
CA GLU A 236 -16.66 18.25 -21.88
C GLU A 236 -15.50 18.92 -22.63
N ASP A 237 -15.50 20.26 -22.74
CA ASP A 237 -14.45 21.03 -23.42
C ASP A 237 -13.08 20.96 -22.69
N ASN A 238 -13.03 20.55 -21.44
CA ASN A 238 -11.83 20.48 -20.62
C ASN A 238 -11.28 19.06 -20.44
N MET A 239 -11.96 18.04 -20.95
CA MET A 239 -11.51 16.67 -20.86
C MET A 239 -10.69 16.28 -22.08
N ILE A 240 -9.40 16.46 -22.01
CA ILE A 240 -8.46 15.66 -22.79
C ILE A 240 -8.46 14.28 -22.15
N ASP A 241 -8.51 13.20 -22.94
CA ASP A 241 -8.54 11.78 -22.47
C ASP A 241 -7.46 11.40 -21.41
N LYS A 242 -6.52 12.29 -21.18
CA LYS A 242 -5.47 12.15 -20.14
C LYS A 242 -5.99 12.31 -18.72
N ASP A 243 -7.06 13.09 -18.49
CA ASP A 243 -7.47 13.50 -17.15
C ASP A 243 -8.37 12.46 -16.44
N LEU A 244 -8.91 11.49 -17.16
CA LEU A 244 -9.66 10.38 -16.57
C LEU A 244 -8.79 9.48 -15.65
N TYR A 245 -7.47 9.61 -15.76
CA TYR A 245 -6.50 8.82 -15.03
C TYR A 245 -5.59 9.65 -14.11
N ASP A 246 -5.69 10.98 -14.11
CA ASP A 246 -4.66 11.90 -13.60
C ASP A 246 -5.06 12.79 -12.41
N ILE A 247 -6.20 12.60 -11.79
CA ILE A 247 -6.49 13.36 -10.57
C ILE A 247 -6.02 12.56 -9.36
N ASP A 248 -4.73 12.51 -9.16
CA ASP A 248 -4.12 12.18 -7.90
C ASP A 248 -3.60 13.47 -7.27
N GLU A 249 -4.33 14.00 -6.30
CA GLU A 249 -3.81 14.99 -5.38
C GLU A 249 -2.67 14.34 -4.60
N ILE A 250 -1.47 14.83 -4.87
CA ILE A 250 -0.28 14.52 -4.08
C ILE A 250 -0.28 15.53 -2.93
N GLU A 251 -0.70 15.12 -1.75
CA GLU A 251 -0.29 15.75 -0.50
C GLU A 251 0.95 15.05 0.09
#